data_2b678c0320e3181953cca68bb82dc2f6
#
_entry.id   2b678c0320e3181953cca68bb82dc2f6
#
_cell.length_a   1.000
_cell.length_b   1.000
_cell.length_c   1.000
_cell.angle_alpha   90.00
_cell.angle_beta   90.00
_cell.angle_gamma   90.00
#
_symmetry.space_group_name_H-M   'P 1'
#
loop_
_entity.id
_entity.type
_entity.pdbx_description
1 polymer ?
#
loop_
_entity_poly.entity_id
_entity_poly.type
_entity_poly.pdbx_seq_one_letter_code
_entity_poly.pdbx_strand_id
1 'polypeptide(L)'
;TGEWGFSNEPVLFKDKVIVDGDSKGDSFLVALRRADGKTLWRVNRVNKGISYSAPLIRKLAGRTQLIQCGDRCVASFDPETGKQLWTVDGPSQEFVATPVYSENAGLVFVSSSWPKQVLLAIRPDGSGDVTGTHVVWSDNRGAPYVPSLIIAGDFLLSVNNAGVAFCYEAATGKVFWQEKLGRHHASPVLVGGLVFFTNDNGEVNAIKPGRQFDRVAKYDLGESCYASPAISDGQVFLRGFKHLFCIGRKAN
;
A
#
# COMPACT_ATOMS: atom_id res chain seq x y z
N THR A 1 -17.91 9.81 -11.40
CA THR A 1 -17.26 9.69 -10.10
C THR A 1 -17.75 8.42 -9.45
N GLY A 2 -16.86 7.67 -8.78
CA GLY A 2 -17.25 6.51 -8.01
C GLY A 2 -18.05 6.88 -6.78
N GLU A 3 -18.61 5.87 -6.10
CA GLU A 3 -19.43 6.03 -4.90
C GLU A 3 -18.70 6.80 -3.77
N TRP A 4 -17.36 6.67 -3.73
CA TRP A 4 -16.48 7.29 -2.72
C TRP A 4 -15.69 8.50 -3.25
N GLY A 5 -15.92 8.93 -4.51
CA GLY A 5 -15.18 10.03 -5.14
C GLY A 5 -13.76 9.66 -5.57
N PHE A 6 -12.92 10.67 -5.79
CA PHE A 6 -11.48 10.50 -6.02
C PHE A 6 -10.75 10.62 -4.67
N SER A 7 -10.07 9.56 -4.25
CA SER A 7 -9.31 9.54 -3.00
C SER A 7 -7.82 9.25 -3.20
N ASN A 8 -7.38 9.19 -4.46
CA ASN A 8 -5.99 8.90 -4.78
C ASN A 8 -5.10 10.10 -4.42
N GLU A 9 -4.01 9.83 -3.73
CA GLU A 9 -3.04 10.87 -3.39
C GLU A 9 -2.15 11.18 -4.59
N PRO A 10 -1.96 12.48 -4.95
CA PRO A 10 -0.97 12.88 -5.94
C PRO A 10 0.45 12.54 -5.46
N VAL A 11 1.30 12.05 -6.36
CA VAL A 11 2.69 11.75 -6.02
C VAL A 11 3.64 12.72 -6.72
N LEU A 12 4.71 13.08 -6.01
CA LEU A 12 5.74 13.96 -6.54
C LEU A 12 6.88 13.15 -7.16
N PHE A 13 7.29 13.57 -8.35
CA PHE A 13 8.46 13.03 -9.02
C PHE A 13 9.25 14.16 -9.69
N LYS A 14 10.41 14.52 -9.13
CA LYS A 14 11.24 15.65 -9.58
C LYS A 14 10.41 16.95 -9.65
N ASP A 15 10.24 17.50 -10.87
CA ASP A 15 9.45 18.69 -11.16
C ASP A 15 7.99 18.40 -11.53
N LYS A 16 7.52 17.18 -11.29
CA LYS A 16 6.19 16.71 -11.69
C LYS A 16 5.31 16.40 -10.48
N VAL A 17 4.02 16.70 -10.64
CA VAL A 17 2.92 16.17 -9.83
C VAL A 17 2.21 15.15 -10.70
N ILE A 18 2.20 13.89 -10.27
CA ILE A 18 1.53 12.82 -11.02
C ILE A 18 0.21 12.51 -10.33
N VAL A 19 -0.87 12.51 -11.09
CA VAL A 19 -2.24 12.30 -10.64
C VAL A 19 -2.84 11.12 -11.39
N ASP A 20 -3.44 10.23 -10.64
CA ASP A 20 -4.26 9.14 -11.15
C ASP A 20 -5.74 9.55 -11.12
N GLY A 21 -6.42 9.37 -12.23
CA GLY A 21 -7.84 9.65 -12.40
C GLY A 21 -8.62 8.41 -12.83
N ASP A 22 -8.36 7.28 -12.19
CA ASP A 22 -9.09 6.04 -12.47
C ASP A 22 -10.56 6.18 -12.11
N SER A 23 -11.45 5.93 -13.06
CA SER A 23 -12.89 6.09 -12.94
C SER A 23 -13.65 5.15 -13.87
N LYS A 24 -14.97 5.03 -13.69
CA LYS A 24 -15.85 4.28 -14.62
C LYS A 24 -15.96 4.94 -16.02
N GLY A 25 -15.39 6.14 -16.21
CA GLY A 25 -15.37 6.86 -17.48
C GLY A 25 -14.00 6.86 -18.12
N ASP A 26 -13.45 8.05 -18.34
CA ASP A 26 -12.12 8.24 -18.93
C ASP A 26 -11.04 8.14 -17.86
N SER A 27 -10.55 6.94 -17.65
CA SER A 27 -9.43 6.68 -16.74
C SER A 27 -8.13 7.19 -17.34
N PHE A 28 -7.31 7.85 -16.52
CA PHE A 28 -6.05 8.41 -16.96
C PHE A 28 -4.99 8.46 -15.88
N LEU A 29 -3.75 8.53 -16.29
CA LEU A 29 -2.61 8.93 -15.48
C LEU A 29 -1.99 10.18 -16.13
N VAL A 30 -1.76 11.25 -15.37
CA VAL A 30 -1.26 12.53 -15.90
C VAL A 30 -0.13 13.05 -15.05
N ALA A 31 0.91 13.59 -15.69
CA ALA A 31 1.93 14.39 -15.03
C ALA A 31 1.77 15.86 -15.37
N LEU A 32 1.68 16.66 -14.34
CA LEU A 32 1.62 18.12 -14.40
C LEU A 32 2.95 18.70 -13.96
N ARG A 33 3.40 19.77 -14.63
CA ARG A 33 4.57 20.51 -14.17
C ARG A 33 4.28 21.17 -12.82
N ARG A 34 5.10 20.95 -11.83
CA ARG A 34 4.90 21.47 -10.48
C ARG A 34 4.84 22.99 -10.42
N ALA A 35 5.56 23.69 -11.32
CA ALA A 35 5.68 25.14 -11.29
C ALA A 35 4.42 25.87 -11.78
N ASP A 36 3.71 25.32 -12.78
CA ASP A 36 2.63 26.04 -13.48
C ASP A 36 1.41 25.17 -13.80
N GLY A 37 1.41 23.89 -13.42
CA GLY A 37 0.31 22.96 -13.65
C GLY A 37 0.14 22.51 -15.10
N LYS A 38 1.06 22.86 -16.01
CA LYS A 38 0.98 22.41 -17.41
C LYS A 38 1.15 20.91 -17.52
N THR A 39 0.31 20.28 -18.34
CA THR A 39 0.42 18.86 -18.66
C THR A 39 1.72 18.58 -19.40
N LEU A 40 2.55 17.69 -18.83
CA LEU A 40 3.79 17.21 -19.43
C LEU A 40 3.56 15.95 -20.25
N TRP A 41 2.77 15.01 -19.69
CA TRP A 41 2.29 13.83 -20.37
C TRP A 41 0.96 13.37 -19.80
N ARG A 42 0.18 12.66 -20.61
CA ARG A 42 -1.08 12.02 -20.21
C ARG A 42 -1.18 10.65 -20.88
N VAL A 43 -1.54 9.65 -20.10
CA VAL A 43 -1.81 8.29 -20.58
C VAL A 43 -3.27 7.96 -20.28
N ASN A 44 -4.01 7.55 -21.30
CA ASN A 44 -5.34 6.99 -21.11
C ASN A 44 -5.19 5.54 -20.66
N ARG A 45 -5.79 5.20 -19.54
CA ARG A 45 -5.78 3.84 -19.03
C ARG A 45 -6.90 3.04 -19.68
N VAL A 46 -6.58 1.84 -20.12
CA VAL A 46 -7.56 0.97 -20.82
C VAL A 46 -8.58 0.36 -19.88
N ASN A 47 -8.20 0.16 -18.62
CA ASN A 47 -9.07 -0.38 -17.58
C ASN A 47 -9.93 0.75 -17.02
N LYS A 48 -11.24 0.59 -17.15
CA LYS A 48 -12.24 1.60 -16.78
C LYS A 48 -12.88 1.22 -15.45
N GLY A 49 -12.08 1.18 -14.41
CA GLY A 49 -12.53 0.90 -13.06
C GLY A 49 -12.05 1.94 -12.08
N ILE A 50 -12.63 1.92 -10.90
CA ILE A 50 -12.24 2.82 -9.82
C ILE A 50 -11.06 2.18 -9.09
N SER A 51 -10.02 2.98 -8.85
CA SER A 51 -8.94 2.65 -7.92
C SER A 51 -8.79 3.77 -6.92
N TYR A 52 -8.45 3.42 -5.69
CA TYR A 52 -8.20 4.33 -4.59
C TYR A 52 -6.75 4.24 -4.09
N SER A 53 -5.95 3.42 -4.77
CA SER A 53 -4.56 3.13 -4.43
C SER A 53 -3.65 4.27 -4.89
N ALA A 54 -2.84 4.82 -3.99
CA ALA A 54 -1.80 5.77 -4.37
C ALA A 54 -0.69 5.07 -5.18
N PRO A 55 -0.12 5.73 -6.21
CA PRO A 55 1.00 5.18 -6.96
C PRO A 55 2.27 5.06 -6.10
N LEU A 56 3.07 4.01 -6.35
CA LEU A 56 4.41 3.87 -5.79
C LEU A 56 5.45 4.28 -6.84
N ILE A 57 6.33 5.25 -6.52
CA ILE A 57 7.48 5.57 -7.38
C ILE A 57 8.76 5.13 -6.68
N ARG A 58 9.53 4.26 -7.33
CA ARG A 58 10.79 3.72 -6.82
C ARG A 58 11.75 3.37 -7.96
N LYS A 59 13.05 3.29 -7.64
CA LYS A 59 14.04 2.64 -8.51
C LYS A 59 13.92 1.13 -8.29
N LEU A 60 13.42 0.43 -9.29
CA LEU A 60 13.13 -1.00 -9.28
C LEU A 60 13.83 -1.66 -10.47
N ALA A 61 14.54 -2.76 -10.24
CA ALA A 61 15.26 -3.47 -11.30
C ALA A 61 16.09 -2.54 -12.23
N GLY A 62 16.85 -1.63 -11.64
CA GLY A 62 17.77 -0.72 -12.35
C GLY A 62 17.12 0.51 -12.99
N ARG A 63 15.79 0.63 -13.04
CA ARG A 63 15.05 1.78 -13.62
C ARG A 63 14.04 2.38 -12.65
N THR A 64 13.76 3.67 -12.76
CA THR A 64 12.67 4.29 -11.99
C THR A 64 11.34 3.89 -12.60
N GLN A 65 10.44 3.41 -11.74
CA GLN A 65 9.12 2.94 -12.13
C GLN A 65 8.06 3.57 -11.25
N LEU A 66 6.92 3.87 -11.86
CA LEU A 66 5.68 4.22 -11.20
C LEU A 66 4.77 2.99 -11.27
N ILE A 67 4.44 2.41 -10.12
CA ILE A 67 3.53 1.27 -10.02
C ILE A 67 2.15 1.81 -9.67
N GLN A 68 1.17 1.54 -10.53
CA GLN A 68 -0.23 1.89 -10.36
C GLN A 68 -1.10 0.65 -10.35
N CYS A 69 -1.96 0.55 -9.34
CA CYS A 69 -3.02 -0.45 -9.29
C CYS A 69 -4.31 0.16 -9.85
N GLY A 70 -5.02 -0.57 -10.69
CA GLY A 70 -6.30 -0.15 -11.25
C GLY A 70 -7.24 -1.33 -11.39
N ASP A 71 -8.45 -1.10 -11.93
CA ASP A 71 -9.41 -2.18 -12.15
C ASP A 71 -8.77 -3.31 -12.96
N ARG A 72 -8.64 -4.47 -12.31
CA ARG A 72 -8.11 -5.71 -12.89
C ARG A 72 -6.69 -5.60 -13.44
N CYS A 73 -5.92 -4.63 -13.01
CA CYS A 73 -4.51 -4.61 -13.41
C CYS A 73 -3.59 -3.97 -12.36
N VAL A 74 -2.35 -4.41 -12.40
CA VAL A 74 -1.21 -3.71 -11.81
C VAL A 74 -0.29 -3.34 -12.96
N ALA A 75 -0.03 -2.06 -13.15
CA ALA A 75 0.78 -1.59 -14.28
C ALA A 75 1.95 -0.75 -13.80
N SER A 76 3.06 -0.86 -14.50
CA SER A 76 4.24 -0.04 -14.32
C SER A 76 4.42 0.94 -15.46
N PHE A 77 4.80 2.17 -15.12
CA PHE A 77 5.05 3.24 -16.06
C PHE A 77 6.42 3.88 -15.80
N ASP A 78 7.01 4.43 -16.83
CA ASP A 78 8.11 5.38 -16.72
C ASP A 78 7.55 6.73 -16.25
N PRO A 79 7.92 7.21 -15.04
CA PRO A 79 7.36 8.46 -14.51
C PRO A 79 7.84 9.71 -15.25
N GLU A 80 8.91 9.62 -16.08
CA GLU A 80 9.34 10.74 -16.93
C GLU A 80 8.44 10.94 -18.15
N THR A 81 8.01 9.85 -18.77
CA THR A 81 7.37 9.87 -20.08
C THR A 81 5.92 9.41 -20.08
N GLY A 82 5.48 8.71 -19.01
CA GLY A 82 4.19 8.01 -18.95
C GLY A 82 4.16 6.70 -19.75
N LYS A 83 5.27 6.27 -20.37
CA LYS A 83 5.30 5.03 -21.14
C LYS A 83 5.05 3.83 -20.22
N GLN A 84 4.08 2.98 -20.56
CA GLN A 84 3.85 1.73 -19.86
C GLN A 84 5.03 0.78 -20.08
N LEU A 85 5.53 0.20 -19.01
CA LEU A 85 6.68 -0.71 -19.02
C LEU A 85 6.23 -2.17 -18.99
N TRP A 86 5.34 -2.49 -18.07
CA TRP A 86 4.76 -3.83 -17.94
C TRP A 86 3.37 -3.76 -17.29
N THR A 87 2.62 -4.86 -17.38
CA THR A 87 1.34 -5.05 -16.71
C THR A 87 1.17 -6.48 -16.22
N VAL A 88 0.47 -6.63 -15.09
CA VAL A 88 -0.13 -7.87 -14.60
C VAL A 88 -1.64 -7.68 -14.66
N ASP A 89 -2.34 -8.53 -15.39
CA ASP A 89 -3.77 -8.44 -15.62
C ASP A 89 -4.55 -9.36 -14.67
N GLY A 90 -5.78 -9.00 -14.37
CA GLY A 90 -6.80 -9.82 -13.74
C GLY A 90 -6.72 -10.08 -12.23
N PRO A 91 -5.90 -9.40 -11.38
CA PRO A 91 -5.84 -9.79 -9.98
C PRO A 91 -7.11 -9.49 -9.19
N SER A 92 -7.72 -8.33 -9.34
CA SER A 92 -8.99 -7.94 -8.68
C SER A 92 -9.55 -6.65 -9.30
N GLN A 93 -10.73 -6.18 -8.86
CA GLN A 93 -11.35 -4.99 -9.42
C GLN A 93 -10.91 -3.72 -8.72
N GLU A 94 -11.07 -3.64 -7.40
CA GLU A 94 -10.77 -2.44 -6.63
C GLU A 94 -9.49 -2.60 -5.83
N PHE A 95 -8.63 -1.61 -5.93
CA PHE A 95 -7.43 -1.49 -5.13
C PHE A 95 -7.55 -0.23 -4.25
N VAL A 96 -7.41 -0.41 -2.94
CA VAL A 96 -7.35 0.68 -1.96
C VAL A 96 -5.94 0.77 -1.37
N ALA A 97 -5.37 -0.38 -1.02
CA ALA A 97 -4.05 -0.48 -0.44
C ALA A 97 -2.95 -0.01 -1.41
N THR A 98 -2.02 0.78 -0.92
CA THR A 98 -0.85 1.24 -1.69
C THR A 98 0.13 0.10 -1.93
N PRO A 99 0.72 -0.04 -3.14
CA PRO A 99 1.80 -0.99 -3.40
C PRO A 99 3.01 -0.74 -2.49
N VAL A 100 3.67 -1.81 -2.06
CA VAL A 100 4.93 -1.71 -1.33
C VAL A 100 6.03 -2.51 -2.01
N TYR A 101 7.29 -2.15 -1.75
CA TYR A 101 8.44 -2.83 -2.33
C TYR A 101 9.40 -3.30 -1.25
N SER A 102 9.88 -4.54 -1.36
CA SER A 102 10.96 -5.08 -0.55
C SER A 102 12.28 -5.04 -1.33
N GLU A 103 13.23 -4.27 -0.84
CA GLU A 103 14.58 -4.24 -1.39
C GLU A 103 15.25 -5.63 -1.27
N ASN A 104 15.07 -6.32 -0.12
CA ASN A 104 15.69 -7.61 0.14
C ASN A 104 15.13 -8.72 -0.77
N ALA A 105 13.83 -8.73 -0.98
CA ALA A 105 13.19 -9.72 -1.86
C ALA A 105 13.23 -9.33 -3.35
N GLY A 106 13.43 -8.05 -3.68
CA GLY A 106 13.35 -7.52 -5.03
C GLY A 106 11.94 -7.57 -5.62
N LEU A 107 10.90 -7.55 -4.78
CA LEU A 107 9.52 -7.76 -5.18
C LEU A 107 8.61 -6.58 -4.81
N VAL A 108 7.67 -6.30 -5.69
CA VAL A 108 6.53 -5.40 -5.44
C VAL A 108 5.37 -6.24 -4.92
N PHE A 109 4.71 -5.76 -3.85
CA PHE A 109 3.53 -6.38 -3.28
C PHE A 109 2.32 -5.48 -3.46
N VAL A 110 1.22 -6.09 -3.86
CA VAL A 110 -0.08 -5.43 -4.05
C VAL A 110 -1.19 -6.28 -3.44
N SER A 111 -2.23 -5.64 -2.94
CA SER A 111 -3.37 -6.36 -2.39
C SER A 111 -4.69 -5.67 -2.72
N SER A 112 -5.72 -6.48 -2.82
CA SER A 112 -7.12 -6.07 -2.94
C SER A 112 -8.02 -7.15 -2.33
N SER A 113 -9.23 -6.78 -1.90
CA SER A 113 -10.21 -7.76 -1.40
C SER A 113 -11.57 -7.68 -2.10
N TRP A 114 -11.71 -6.89 -3.16
CA TRP A 114 -12.97 -6.75 -3.86
C TRP A 114 -12.84 -6.99 -5.38
N PRO A 115 -13.68 -7.87 -5.97
CA PRO A 115 -14.59 -8.81 -5.28
C PRO A 115 -13.86 -10.05 -4.76
N LYS A 116 -12.57 -10.19 -5.06
CA LYS A 116 -11.73 -11.33 -4.64
C LYS A 116 -10.58 -10.84 -3.79
N GLN A 117 -10.30 -11.57 -2.72
CA GLN A 117 -9.08 -11.38 -1.96
C GLN A 117 -7.87 -11.81 -2.79
N VAL A 118 -6.90 -10.93 -2.89
CA VAL A 118 -5.66 -11.18 -3.61
C VAL A 118 -4.51 -10.40 -2.97
N LEU A 119 -3.42 -11.09 -2.74
CA LEU A 119 -2.11 -10.56 -2.39
C LEU A 119 -1.13 -11.15 -3.39
N LEU A 120 -0.45 -10.31 -4.15
CA LEU A 120 0.53 -10.72 -5.15
C LEU A 120 1.91 -10.20 -4.83
N ALA A 121 2.92 -11.01 -5.10
CA ALA A 121 4.33 -10.63 -5.14
C ALA A 121 4.80 -10.66 -6.60
N ILE A 122 5.29 -9.53 -7.12
CA ILE A 122 5.56 -9.33 -8.53
C ILE A 122 7.02 -8.91 -8.71
N ARG A 123 7.76 -9.55 -9.62
CA ARG A 123 9.07 -9.06 -10.06
C ARG A 123 8.90 -7.84 -10.96
N PRO A 124 9.61 -6.73 -10.69
CA PRO A 124 9.46 -5.48 -11.44
C PRO A 124 10.36 -5.37 -12.68
N ASP A 125 11.06 -6.44 -13.09
CA ASP A 125 12.04 -6.44 -14.17
C ASP A 125 11.45 -6.73 -15.57
N GLY A 126 10.14 -6.92 -15.66
CA GLY A 126 9.44 -7.32 -16.88
C GLY A 126 9.24 -6.23 -17.93
N SER A 127 8.67 -6.63 -19.09
CA SER A 127 8.24 -5.75 -20.17
C SER A 127 6.99 -6.33 -20.85
N GLY A 128 6.02 -5.48 -21.18
CA GLY A 128 4.74 -5.89 -21.76
C GLY A 128 3.84 -6.62 -20.75
N ASP A 129 3.03 -7.56 -21.21
CA ASP A 129 2.23 -8.41 -20.34
C ASP A 129 3.11 -9.45 -19.64
N VAL A 130 3.15 -9.39 -18.32
CA VAL A 130 3.96 -10.27 -17.47
C VAL A 130 3.12 -11.13 -16.53
N THR A 131 1.82 -11.20 -16.74
CA THR A 131 0.84 -11.89 -15.90
C THR A 131 1.25 -13.34 -15.62
N GLY A 132 1.62 -14.07 -16.63
CA GLY A 132 2.00 -15.49 -16.51
C GLY A 132 3.45 -15.77 -16.10
N THR A 133 4.29 -14.73 -15.95
CA THR A 133 5.75 -14.93 -15.80
C THR A 133 6.39 -14.23 -14.61
N HIS A 134 5.79 -13.14 -14.10
CA HIS A 134 6.42 -12.32 -13.06
C HIS A 134 5.69 -12.34 -11.71
N VAL A 135 4.52 -12.96 -11.62
CA VAL A 135 3.90 -13.23 -10.31
C VAL A 135 4.66 -14.40 -9.67
N VAL A 136 5.43 -14.10 -8.63
CA VAL A 136 6.30 -15.06 -7.95
C VAL A 136 5.50 -15.94 -7.00
N TRP A 137 4.60 -15.31 -6.23
CA TRP A 137 3.68 -16.00 -5.35
C TRP A 137 2.40 -15.16 -5.13
N SER A 138 1.36 -15.83 -4.66
CA SER A 138 0.10 -15.20 -4.29
C SER A 138 -0.52 -15.84 -3.04
N ASP A 139 -1.27 -15.06 -2.27
CA ASP A 139 -2.11 -15.53 -1.16
C ASP A 139 -3.46 -14.79 -1.21
N ASN A 140 -4.52 -15.44 -0.75
CA ASN A 140 -5.84 -14.85 -0.66
C ASN A 140 -6.35 -14.68 0.78
N ARG A 141 -5.65 -15.22 1.79
CA ARG A 141 -6.10 -15.22 3.19
C ARG A 141 -5.76 -13.92 3.92
N GLY A 142 -4.54 -13.44 3.73
CA GLY A 142 -4.02 -12.25 4.41
C GLY A 142 -4.11 -10.97 3.59
N ALA A 143 -4.86 -10.98 2.49
CA ALA A 143 -5.01 -9.81 1.63
C ALA A 143 -5.87 -8.74 2.32
N PRO A 144 -5.31 -7.55 2.65
CA PRO A 144 -6.10 -6.42 3.12
C PRO A 144 -6.90 -5.78 1.97
N TYR A 145 -7.99 -5.11 2.34
CA TYR A 145 -8.75 -4.26 1.43
C TYR A 145 -8.35 -2.80 1.60
N VAL A 146 -8.56 -2.24 2.79
CA VAL A 146 -8.26 -0.84 3.09
C VAL A 146 -6.84 -0.66 3.62
N PRO A 147 -6.39 -1.39 4.66
CA PRO A 147 -5.03 -1.21 5.17
C PRO A 147 -3.97 -1.54 4.13
N SER A 148 -2.93 -0.72 4.02
CA SER A 148 -1.78 -1.04 3.18
C SER A 148 -0.90 -2.13 3.83
N LEU A 149 -0.15 -2.82 2.99
CA LEU A 149 0.90 -3.75 3.41
C LEU A 149 2.08 -2.98 4.00
N ILE A 150 2.93 -3.67 4.79
CA ILE A 150 4.19 -3.07 5.26
C ILE A 150 5.33 -4.07 5.18
N ILE A 151 6.49 -3.57 4.78
CA ILE A 151 7.75 -4.33 4.74
C ILE A 151 8.61 -3.97 5.95
N ALA A 152 9.13 -5.00 6.61
CA ALA A 152 10.08 -4.88 7.70
C ALA A 152 11.24 -5.89 7.50
N GLY A 153 12.30 -5.46 6.82
CA GLY A 153 13.39 -6.34 6.40
C GLY A 153 12.91 -7.44 5.45
N ASP A 154 13.06 -8.70 5.87
CA ASP A 154 12.65 -9.87 5.09
C ASP A 154 11.17 -10.24 5.29
N PHE A 155 10.44 -9.49 6.12
CA PHE A 155 9.06 -9.78 6.47
C PHE A 155 8.10 -8.83 5.74
N LEU A 156 7.03 -9.41 5.20
CA LEU A 156 5.84 -8.70 4.75
C LEU A 156 4.75 -8.90 5.80
N LEU A 157 4.22 -7.80 6.33
CA LEU A 157 3.11 -7.86 7.26
C LEU A 157 1.85 -7.26 6.65
N SER A 158 0.72 -7.83 6.99
CA SER A 158 -0.60 -7.38 6.58
C SER A 158 -1.61 -7.55 7.71
N VAL A 159 -2.74 -6.87 7.60
CA VAL A 159 -3.93 -7.15 8.40
C VAL A 159 -5.16 -7.10 7.50
N ASN A 160 -5.91 -8.20 7.44
CA ASN A 160 -7.10 -8.27 6.60
C ASN A 160 -8.33 -7.62 7.28
N ASN A 161 -9.42 -7.48 6.55
CA ASN A 161 -10.65 -6.84 7.05
C ASN A 161 -11.33 -7.60 8.21
N ALA A 162 -11.06 -8.91 8.35
CA ALA A 162 -11.53 -9.68 9.50
C ALA A 162 -10.70 -9.41 10.76
N GLY A 163 -9.64 -8.61 10.63
CA GLY A 163 -8.75 -8.24 11.74
C GLY A 163 -7.71 -9.31 12.07
N VAL A 164 -7.38 -10.16 11.10
CA VAL A 164 -6.30 -11.14 11.25
C VAL A 164 -5.05 -10.56 10.61
N ALA A 165 -4.01 -10.36 11.40
CA ALA A 165 -2.69 -10.00 10.94
C ALA A 165 -1.90 -11.24 10.50
N PHE A 166 -1.07 -11.06 9.48
CA PHE A 166 -0.19 -12.08 8.93
C PHE A 166 1.24 -11.55 8.85
N CYS A 167 2.18 -12.45 9.05
CA CYS A 167 3.58 -12.23 8.74
C CYS A 167 4.05 -13.27 7.75
N TYR A 168 4.55 -12.80 6.63
CA TYR A 168 5.09 -13.64 5.55
C TYR A 168 6.60 -13.46 5.43
N GLU A 169 7.28 -14.50 4.99
CA GLU A 169 8.56 -14.34 4.33
C GLU A 169 8.34 -13.65 2.99
N ALA A 170 8.86 -12.44 2.84
CA ALA A 170 8.57 -11.60 1.66
C ALA A 170 8.97 -12.29 0.34
N ALA A 171 10.09 -13.00 0.32
CA ALA A 171 10.59 -13.66 -0.89
C ALA A 171 9.73 -14.83 -1.39
N THR A 172 9.08 -15.59 -0.48
CA THR A 172 8.44 -16.86 -0.80
C THR A 172 6.95 -16.93 -0.55
N GLY A 173 6.40 -15.98 0.22
CA GLY A 173 5.01 -16.02 0.66
C GLY A 173 4.72 -17.02 1.78
N LYS A 174 5.76 -17.65 2.35
CA LYS A 174 5.60 -18.55 3.49
C LYS A 174 5.05 -17.77 4.68
N VAL A 175 3.92 -18.20 5.22
CA VAL A 175 3.34 -17.63 6.44
C VAL A 175 4.14 -18.12 7.64
N PHE A 176 4.66 -17.20 8.44
CA PHE A 176 5.30 -17.50 9.70
C PHE A 176 4.29 -17.57 10.84
N TRP A 177 3.39 -16.60 10.89
CA TRP A 177 2.32 -16.55 11.89
C TRP A 177 1.10 -15.78 11.37
N GLN A 178 -0.03 -16.00 12.03
CA GLN A 178 -1.25 -15.22 11.91
C GLN A 178 -1.87 -15.01 13.29
N GLU A 179 -2.34 -13.78 13.56
CA GLU A 179 -2.88 -13.40 14.86
C GLU A 179 -4.07 -12.47 14.73
N LYS A 180 -5.06 -12.61 15.61
CA LYS A 180 -6.24 -11.76 15.61
C LYS A 180 -5.96 -10.48 16.41
N LEU A 181 -5.97 -9.33 15.72
CA LEU A 181 -5.73 -8.00 16.29
C LEU A 181 -6.97 -7.11 16.29
N GLY A 182 -8.14 -7.60 15.87
CA GLY A 182 -9.36 -6.82 15.69
C GLY A 182 -9.45 -6.18 14.30
N ARG A 183 -10.61 -5.61 13.99
CA ARG A 183 -10.88 -5.00 12.68
C ARG A 183 -10.02 -3.75 12.47
N HIS A 184 -9.53 -3.56 11.25
CA HIS A 184 -8.65 -2.45 10.90
C HIS A 184 -9.11 -1.72 9.64
N HIS A 185 -9.05 -0.38 9.70
CA HIS A 185 -9.01 0.52 8.54
C HIS A 185 -7.65 1.22 8.45
N ALA A 186 -7.01 1.46 9.58
CA ALA A 186 -5.69 2.06 9.64
C ALA A 186 -4.62 1.15 9.04
N SER A 187 -3.74 1.72 8.23
CA SER A 187 -2.54 1.03 7.74
C SER A 187 -1.52 0.89 8.87
N PRO A 188 -0.78 -0.23 8.95
CA PRO A 188 0.31 -0.39 9.88
C PRO A 188 1.47 0.55 9.56
N VAL A 189 2.24 0.94 10.57
CA VAL A 189 3.41 1.82 10.45
C VAL A 189 4.62 1.20 11.10
N LEU A 190 5.77 1.21 10.41
CA LEU A 190 7.05 0.73 10.94
C LEU A 190 7.85 1.91 11.49
N VAL A 191 8.17 1.86 12.76
CA VAL A 191 9.01 2.87 13.43
C VAL A 191 9.83 2.25 14.57
N GLY A 192 11.10 2.60 14.65
CA GLY A 192 11.98 2.09 15.72
C GLY A 192 12.13 0.56 15.72
N GLY A 193 11.97 -0.09 14.57
CA GLY A 193 12.04 -1.55 14.43
C GLY A 193 10.77 -2.30 14.87
N LEU A 194 9.70 -1.58 15.24
CA LEU A 194 8.39 -2.15 15.60
C LEU A 194 7.33 -1.76 14.59
N VAL A 195 6.41 -2.66 14.30
CA VAL A 195 5.21 -2.40 13.50
C VAL A 195 4.04 -2.13 14.41
N PHE A 196 3.42 -0.97 14.24
CA PHE A 196 2.25 -0.54 14.99
C PHE A 196 0.99 -0.83 14.18
N PHE A 197 0.11 -1.65 14.74
CA PHE A 197 -1.23 -1.93 14.24
C PHE A 197 -2.25 -1.26 15.14
N THR A 198 -3.05 -0.37 14.56
CA THR A 198 -4.12 0.34 15.28
C THR A 198 -5.46 -0.16 14.78
N ASN A 199 -6.24 -0.83 15.64
CA ASN A 199 -7.53 -1.35 15.24
C ASN A 199 -8.65 -0.30 15.39
N ASP A 200 -9.84 -0.60 14.86
CA ASP A 200 -10.99 0.30 14.84
C ASP A 200 -11.50 0.69 16.24
N ASN A 201 -11.23 -0.14 17.24
CA ASN A 201 -11.59 0.15 18.64
C ASN A 201 -10.57 1.06 19.34
N GLY A 202 -9.46 1.41 18.69
CA GLY A 202 -8.40 2.23 19.26
C GLY A 202 -7.31 1.45 20.01
N GLU A 203 -7.31 0.12 19.91
CA GLU A 203 -6.19 -0.67 20.45
C GLU A 203 -4.99 -0.58 19.51
N VAL A 204 -3.84 -0.20 20.04
CA VAL A 204 -2.56 -0.09 19.34
C VAL A 204 -1.66 -1.25 19.77
N ASN A 205 -1.32 -2.12 18.84
CA ASN A 205 -0.43 -3.26 19.07
C ASN A 205 0.95 -2.96 18.47
N ALA A 206 2.00 -2.91 19.29
CA ALA A 206 3.39 -2.80 18.86
C ALA A 206 3.99 -4.21 18.73
N ILE A 207 4.35 -4.59 17.51
CA ILE A 207 4.79 -5.94 17.17
C ILE A 207 6.21 -5.88 16.63
N LYS A 208 7.10 -6.69 17.17
CA LYS A 208 8.44 -6.89 16.64
C LYS A 208 8.35 -7.85 15.44
N PRO A 209 8.74 -7.41 14.23
CA PRO A 209 8.76 -8.28 13.06
C PRO A 209 9.68 -9.48 13.27
N GLY A 210 9.23 -10.69 12.92
CA GLY A 210 10.01 -11.89 13.11
C GLY A 210 9.26 -13.16 12.71
N ARG A 211 9.94 -14.31 12.81
CA ARG A 211 9.35 -15.62 12.48
C ARG A 211 8.34 -16.12 13.51
N GLN A 212 8.31 -15.52 14.69
CA GLN A 212 7.33 -15.78 15.73
C GLN A 212 6.60 -14.50 16.06
N PHE A 213 5.34 -14.61 16.46
CA PHE A 213 4.56 -13.48 16.90
C PHE A 213 5.12 -12.94 18.22
N ASP A 214 5.56 -11.70 18.23
CA ASP A 214 6.13 -11.02 19.39
C ASP A 214 5.46 -9.64 19.56
N ARG A 215 4.44 -9.59 20.41
CA ARG A 215 3.76 -8.36 20.81
C ARG A 215 4.48 -7.72 21.99
N VAL A 216 5.30 -6.73 21.70
CA VAL A 216 6.09 -5.98 22.68
C VAL A 216 5.23 -5.15 23.60
N ALA A 217 4.14 -4.53 23.04
CA ALA A 217 3.24 -3.70 23.82
C ALA A 217 1.83 -3.66 23.21
N LYS A 218 0.85 -3.38 24.06
CA LYS A 218 -0.53 -3.09 23.69
C LYS A 218 -1.02 -1.87 24.47
N TYR A 219 -1.60 -0.93 23.76
CA TYR A 219 -2.19 0.29 24.32
C TYR A 219 -3.64 0.41 23.89
N ASP A 220 -4.44 1.11 24.68
CA ASP A 220 -5.82 1.45 24.35
C ASP A 220 -5.98 2.96 24.41
N LEU A 221 -6.48 3.56 23.32
CA LEU A 221 -6.75 4.99 23.22
C LEU A 221 -8.03 5.40 23.97
N GLY A 222 -8.87 4.43 24.33
CA GLY A 222 -10.18 4.67 24.95
C GLY A 222 -11.24 5.22 23.99
N GLU A 223 -10.97 5.24 22.70
CA GLU A 223 -11.91 5.65 21.64
C GLU A 223 -11.55 5.03 20.29
N SER A 224 -12.52 4.97 19.40
CA SER A 224 -12.32 4.43 18.04
C SER A 224 -11.27 5.22 17.25
N CYS A 225 -10.48 4.48 16.43
CA CYS A 225 -9.42 5.05 15.60
C CYS A 225 -9.41 4.36 14.22
N TYR A 226 -9.60 5.14 13.16
CA TYR A 226 -9.56 4.65 11.77
C TYR A 226 -8.36 5.19 10.99
N ALA A 227 -7.68 6.17 11.56
CA ALA A 227 -6.53 6.81 10.91
C ALA A 227 -5.24 6.04 11.16
N SER A 228 -4.40 5.96 10.13
CA SER A 228 -3.04 5.45 10.26
C SER A 228 -2.21 6.35 11.16
N PRO A 229 -1.33 5.80 12.00
CA PRO A 229 -0.40 6.60 12.82
C PRO A 229 0.50 7.48 11.96
N ALA A 230 0.74 8.72 12.36
CA ALA A 230 1.76 9.59 11.79
C ALA A 230 2.93 9.72 12.76
N ILE A 231 4.15 9.80 12.21
CA ILE A 231 5.38 9.89 13.00
C ILE A 231 6.12 11.16 12.64
N SER A 232 6.43 12.00 13.62
CA SER A 232 7.26 13.18 13.45
C SER A 232 8.05 13.46 14.73
N ASP A 233 9.33 13.83 14.59
CA ASP A 233 10.23 14.26 15.66
C ASP A 233 10.25 13.31 16.89
N GLY A 234 10.23 12.00 16.63
CA GLY A 234 10.21 10.98 17.68
C GLY A 234 8.89 10.84 18.43
N GLN A 235 7.83 11.46 17.92
CA GLN A 235 6.47 11.40 18.44
C GLN A 235 5.56 10.61 17.50
N VAL A 236 4.57 9.94 18.09
CA VAL A 236 3.48 9.22 17.38
C VAL A 236 2.22 10.03 17.51
N PHE A 237 1.60 10.38 16.40
CA PHE A 237 0.32 11.06 16.34
C PHE A 237 -0.76 10.05 15.91
N LEU A 238 -1.81 9.93 16.73
CA LEU A 238 -2.94 9.04 16.48
C LEU A 238 -4.22 9.86 16.51
N ARG A 239 -4.97 9.86 15.40
CA ARG A 239 -6.26 10.54 15.29
C ARG A 239 -7.37 9.57 15.68
N GLY A 240 -7.83 9.69 16.93
CA GLY A 240 -9.04 9.04 17.39
C GLY A 240 -10.30 9.76 16.91
N PHE A 241 -11.47 9.24 17.25
CA PHE A 241 -12.75 9.82 16.83
C PHE A 241 -12.94 11.24 17.37
N LYS A 242 -12.57 11.48 18.65
CA LYS A 242 -12.74 12.77 19.35
C LYS A 242 -11.43 13.54 19.48
N HIS A 243 -10.31 12.84 19.68
CA HIS A 243 -9.04 13.47 20.04
C HIS A 243 -7.94 13.20 19.03
N LEU A 244 -6.93 14.07 19.01
CA LEU A 244 -5.64 13.84 18.42
C LEU A 244 -4.66 13.57 19.56
N PHE A 245 -4.14 12.34 19.62
CA PHE A 245 -3.14 11.94 20.59
C PHE A 245 -1.75 12.21 20.06
N CYS A 246 -0.89 12.78 20.90
CA CYS A 246 0.52 12.94 20.64
C CYS A 246 1.28 12.17 21.73
N ILE A 247 1.96 11.11 21.34
CA ILE A 247 2.66 10.19 22.26
C ILE A 247 4.14 10.23 21.94
N GLY A 248 4.97 10.58 22.91
CA GLY A 248 6.42 10.66 22.75
C GLY A 248 7.11 10.86 24.09
N ARG A 249 8.43 10.88 24.08
CA ARG A 249 9.18 11.29 25.29
C ARG A 249 8.96 12.78 25.51
N LYS A 250 8.74 13.18 26.77
CA LYS A 250 8.83 14.60 27.13
C LYS A 250 10.25 15.09 26.74
N ALA A 251 10.31 16.19 26.00
CA ALA A 251 11.56 16.91 25.86
C ALA A 251 12.02 17.32 27.27
N ASN A 252 13.23 16.94 27.64
CA ASN A 252 13.88 17.42 28.88
C ASN A 252 14.20 18.88 28.76
#